data_229e2ed5de8c5c95a99ca9000cf320e5
#
_entry.id   229e2ed5de8c5c95a99ca9000cf320e5
#
_cell.length_a   1.000
_cell.length_b   1.000
_cell.length_c   1.000
_cell.angle_alpha   90.00
_cell.angle_beta   90.00
_cell.angle_gamma   90.00
#
_symmetry.space_group_name_H-M   'P 1'
#
loop_
_entity.id
_entity.type
_entity.pdbx_description
1 polymer ?
#
loop_
_entity_poly.entity_id
_entity_poly.type
_entity_poly.pdbx_seq_one_letter_code
_entity_poly.pdbx_strand_id
1 'polypeptide(L)'
;MENQSLSTDDKLLAAAVDLFAEKGYKSVTTQEIAAAAGLSEKTLFRKFGTKLNLLERAFDRYHYTEDMARLFNERIVWELHTDLLLVSRTYHEIMNRNRKINMIFIKEGDQLPGFKEYSRTAPEQLMRHLTDYFQDMTEQGKLIPGNPRVQAVQFMVMNYGAFLNHLDDEANFTSVSLEEFITASVQTFTRAFTP
;
A
#
# COMPACT_ATOMS: atom_id res chain seq x y z
N MET A 1 16.05 25.98 -1.17
CA MET A 1 15.59 24.61 -0.83
C MET A 1 15.67 24.50 0.68
N GLU A 2 14.56 24.68 1.38
CA GLU A 2 14.50 24.53 2.82
C GLU A 2 14.72 23.05 3.16
N ASN A 3 15.79 22.81 3.91
CA ASN A 3 16.10 21.53 4.51
C ASN A 3 15.10 21.32 5.66
N GLN A 4 13.88 20.84 5.38
CA GLN A 4 12.93 20.50 6.42
C GLN A 4 13.53 19.35 7.23
N SER A 5 14.05 19.67 8.40
CA SER A 5 14.51 18.65 9.34
C SER A 5 13.32 17.74 9.69
N LEU A 6 13.47 16.43 9.49
CA LEU A 6 12.45 15.43 9.83
C LEU A 6 11.97 15.66 11.27
N SER A 7 10.67 15.56 11.48
CA SER A 7 10.10 15.62 12.84
C SER A 7 10.66 14.49 13.71
N THR A 8 10.58 14.66 15.03
CA THR A 8 10.96 13.61 15.98
C THR A 8 10.22 12.30 15.72
N ASP A 9 8.94 12.37 15.35
CA ASP A 9 8.11 11.22 15.04
C ASP A 9 8.58 10.55 13.75
N ASP A 10 8.82 11.31 12.68
CA ASP A 10 9.31 10.77 11.42
C ASP A 10 10.68 10.09 11.57
N LYS A 11 11.58 10.63 12.40
CA LYS A 11 12.87 9.99 12.68
C LYS A 11 12.71 8.64 13.37
N LEU A 12 11.81 8.55 14.37
CA LEU A 12 11.55 7.30 15.08
C LEU A 12 10.86 6.27 14.18
N LEU A 13 9.88 6.69 13.38
CA LEU A 13 9.17 5.83 12.44
C LEU A 13 10.11 5.28 11.36
N ALA A 14 10.94 6.12 10.76
CA ALA A 14 11.91 5.72 9.76
C ALA A 14 12.94 4.72 10.33
N ALA A 15 13.55 5.04 11.49
CA ALA A 15 14.50 4.15 12.15
C ALA A 15 13.87 2.80 12.52
N ALA A 16 12.62 2.79 12.97
CA ALA A 16 11.89 1.56 13.30
C ALA A 16 11.67 0.70 12.04
N VAL A 17 11.20 1.29 10.94
CA VAL A 17 10.97 0.58 9.67
C VAL A 17 12.27 -0.01 9.14
N ASP A 18 13.36 0.74 9.16
CA ASP A 18 14.67 0.26 8.70
C ASP A 18 15.16 -0.95 9.52
N LEU A 19 15.13 -0.83 10.85
CA LEU A 19 15.56 -1.91 11.73
C LEU A 19 14.66 -3.14 11.66
N PHE A 20 13.33 -2.96 11.61
CA PHE A 20 12.40 -4.08 11.48
C PHE A 20 12.55 -4.80 10.14
N ALA A 21 12.79 -4.07 9.05
CA ALA A 21 13.01 -4.67 7.75
C ALA A 21 14.32 -5.49 7.69
N GLU A 22 15.36 -5.02 8.39
CA GLU A 22 16.68 -5.66 8.42
C GLU A 22 16.73 -6.88 9.36
N LYS A 23 16.27 -6.71 10.62
CA LYS A 23 16.48 -7.67 11.70
C LYS A 23 15.22 -8.45 12.11
N GLY A 24 14.04 -8.07 11.61
CA GLY A 24 12.75 -8.56 12.05
C GLY A 24 12.23 -7.84 13.31
N TYR A 25 10.91 -7.78 13.45
CA TYR A 25 10.25 -7.07 14.55
C TYR A 25 10.67 -7.59 15.94
N LYS A 26 10.74 -8.91 16.12
CA LYS A 26 11.01 -9.52 17.43
C LYS A 26 12.41 -9.20 17.95
N SER A 27 13.40 -9.15 17.06
CA SER A 27 14.82 -8.98 17.39
C SER A 27 15.21 -7.55 17.72
N VAL A 28 14.40 -6.57 17.35
CA VAL A 28 14.70 -5.14 17.52
C VAL A 28 14.15 -4.61 18.84
N THR A 29 14.98 -3.88 19.60
CA THR A 29 14.58 -3.24 20.86
C THR A 29 14.21 -1.77 20.64
N THR A 30 13.40 -1.21 21.54
CA THR A 30 13.05 0.22 21.55
C THR A 30 14.28 1.11 21.78
N GLN A 31 15.27 0.61 22.50
CA GLN A 31 16.56 1.29 22.73
C GLN A 31 17.35 1.43 21.43
N GLU A 32 17.44 0.34 20.62
CA GLU A 32 18.10 0.38 19.30
C GLU A 32 17.43 1.37 18.36
N ILE A 33 16.08 1.37 18.32
CA ILE A 33 15.31 2.31 17.48
C ILE A 33 15.59 3.76 17.90
N ALA A 34 15.53 4.04 19.18
CA ALA A 34 15.79 5.39 19.70
C ALA A 34 17.22 5.85 19.39
N ALA A 35 18.21 4.97 19.59
CA ALA A 35 19.61 5.25 19.26
C ALA A 35 19.81 5.53 17.76
N ALA A 36 19.22 4.71 16.88
CA ALA A 36 19.27 4.90 15.44
C ALA A 36 18.61 6.22 14.98
N ALA A 37 17.56 6.66 15.68
CA ALA A 37 16.90 7.93 15.43
C ALA A 37 17.66 9.15 16.01
N GLY A 38 18.74 8.93 16.77
CA GLY A 38 19.46 9.98 17.49
C GLY A 38 18.67 10.57 18.69
N LEU A 39 17.82 9.74 19.32
CA LEU A 39 16.89 10.14 20.37
C LEU A 39 17.01 9.23 21.61
N SER A 40 16.40 9.63 22.72
CA SER A 40 16.34 8.79 23.91
C SER A 40 15.16 7.83 23.85
N GLU A 41 15.31 6.64 24.45
CA GLU A 41 14.23 5.67 24.61
C GLU A 41 13.03 6.26 25.37
N LYS A 42 13.28 7.15 26.35
CA LYS A 42 12.22 7.89 27.04
C LYS A 42 11.38 8.74 26.09
N THR A 43 12.01 9.32 25.05
CA THR A 43 11.29 10.08 24.01
C THR A 43 10.40 9.16 23.19
N LEU A 44 10.88 7.97 22.80
CA LEU A 44 10.10 6.96 22.08
C LEU A 44 8.88 6.55 22.90
N PHE A 45 9.07 6.15 24.17
CA PHE A 45 7.95 5.72 25.02
C PHE A 45 6.93 6.83 25.26
N ARG A 46 7.37 8.08 25.44
CA ARG A 46 6.46 9.22 25.58
C ARG A 46 5.61 9.44 24.34
N LYS A 47 6.15 9.16 23.13
CA LYS A 47 5.47 9.40 21.84
C LYS A 47 4.56 8.25 21.45
N PHE A 48 5.03 7.03 21.60
CA PHE A 48 4.41 5.83 21.04
C PHE A 48 3.95 4.81 22.09
N GLY A 49 4.42 4.89 23.31
CA GLY A 49 4.05 3.99 24.41
C GLY A 49 4.60 2.57 24.27
N THR A 50 4.42 1.93 23.13
CA THR A 50 4.89 0.54 22.88
C THR A 50 5.56 0.41 21.52
N LYS A 51 6.38 -0.66 21.36
CA LYS A 51 6.97 -1.03 20.07
C LYS A 51 5.91 -1.40 19.03
N LEU A 52 4.82 -2.03 19.47
CA LEU A 52 3.70 -2.39 18.59
C LEU A 52 3.01 -1.11 18.06
N ASN A 53 2.67 -0.18 18.94
CA ASN A 53 2.04 1.07 18.52
C ASN A 53 2.95 1.89 17.59
N LEU A 54 4.28 1.84 17.80
CA LEU A 54 5.24 2.44 16.88
C LEU A 54 5.15 1.82 15.47
N LEU A 55 5.03 0.49 15.37
CA LEU A 55 4.84 -0.20 14.10
C LEU A 55 3.49 0.14 13.46
N GLU A 56 2.41 0.17 14.22
CA GLU A 56 1.07 0.56 13.75
C GLU A 56 1.09 1.98 13.19
N ARG A 57 1.72 2.92 13.91
CA ARG A 57 1.85 4.32 13.45
C ARG A 57 2.77 4.44 12.21
N ALA A 58 3.79 3.59 12.09
CA ALA A 58 4.59 3.54 10.87
C ALA A 58 3.74 3.03 9.69
N PHE A 59 2.92 2.01 9.91
CA PHE A 59 2.01 1.51 8.90
C PHE A 59 1.00 2.58 8.47
N ASP A 60 0.35 3.29 9.42
CA ASP A 60 -0.55 4.42 9.13
C ASP A 60 0.09 5.50 8.27
N ARG A 61 1.35 5.80 8.58
CA ARG A 61 2.10 6.87 7.90
C ARG A 61 2.43 6.52 6.45
N TYR A 62 2.59 5.23 6.16
CA TYR A 62 3.15 4.76 4.89
C TYR A 62 2.17 3.96 4.02
N HIS A 63 0.90 3.79 4.43
CA HIS A 63 -0.06 3.13 3.55
C HIS A 63 -0.67 4.08 2.49
N TYR A 64 -1.41 3.52 1.55
CA TYR A 64 -1.90 4.21 0.35
C TYR A 64 -3.29 4.86 0.49
N THR A 65 -3.93 4.81 1.65
CA THR A 65 -5.36 5.16 1.81
C THR A 65 -5.69 6.58 1.41
N GLU A 66 -4.92 7.56 1.90
CA GLU A 66 -5.17 8.97 1.61
C GLU A 66 -4.89 9.32 0.15
N ASP A 67 -3.79 8.79 -0.40
CA ASP A 67 -3.41 9.02 -1.79
C ASP A 67 -4.46 8.42 -2.74
N MET A 68 -4.98 7.22 -2.44
CA MET A 68 -6.05 6.59 -3.22
C MET A 68 -7.38 7.33 -3.08
N ALA A 69 -7.78 7.73 -1.88
CA ALA A 69 -9.00 8.53 -1.69
C ALA A 69 -8.96 9.83 -2.49
N ARG A 70 -7.82 10.53 -2.47
CA ARG A 70 -7.61 11.74 -3.27
C ARG A 70 -7.69 11.46 -4.76
N LEU A 71 -7.08 10.36 -5.23
CA LEU A 71 -7.13 9.95 -6.63
C LEU A 71 -8.58 9.75 -7.10
N PHE A 72 -9.37 8.97 -6.35
CA PHE A 72 -10.77 8.72 -6.70
C PHE A 72 -11.64 9.98 -6.66
N ASN A 73 -11.38 10.90 -5.73
CA ASN A 73 -12.17 12.13 -5.58
C ASN A 73 -11.82 13.21 -6.62
N GLU A 74 -10.55 13.29 -7.07
CA GLU A 74 -10.06 14.47 -7.79
C GLU A 74 -9.54 14.17 -9.19
N ARG A 75 -9.20 12.90 -9.51
CA ARG A 75 -8.45 12.59 -10.73
C ARG A 75 -9.14 11.60 -11.66
N ILE A 76 -10.25 11.00 -11.28
CA ILE A 76 -11.05 10.10 -12.13
C ILE A 76 -11.70 10.93 -13.25
N VAL A 77 -11.57 10.44 -14.47
CA VAL A 77 -12.12 11.08 -15.69
C VAL A 77 -13.27 10.27 -16.30
N TRP A 78 -13.66 9.19 -15.68
CA TRP A 78 -14.74 8.28 -16.11
C TRP A 78 -14.48 7.62 -17.47
N GLU A 79 -13.23 7.35 -17.75
CA GLU A 79 -12.70 6.59 -18.89
C GLU A 79 -11.97 5.36 -18.36
N LEU A 80 -12.55 4.17 -18.54
CA LEU A 80 -12.12 2.93 -17.85
C LEU A 80 -10.62 2.67 -18.00
N HIS A 81 -10.12 2.71 -19.24
CA HIS A 81 -8.69 2.43 -19.49
C HIS A 81 -7.78 3.45 -18.81
N THR A 82 -8.10 4.73 -18.94
CA THR A 82 -7.33 5.83 -18.36
C THR A 82 -7.32 5.76 -16.84
N ASP A 83 -8.49 5.54 -16.24
CA ASP A 83 -8.67 5.52 -14.80
C ASP A 83 -7.99 4.29 -14.19
N LEU A 84 -8.14 3.09 -14.78
CA LEU A 84 -7.49 1.89 -14.27
C LEU A 84 -5.96 1.92 -14.41
N LEU A 85 -5.42 2.53 -15.47
CA LEU A 85 -3.98 2.79 -15.57
C LEU A 85 -3.50 3.72 -14.47
N LEU A 86 -4.24 4.81 -14.23
CA LEU A 86 -3.92 5.76 -13.17
C LEU A 86 -3.94 5.10 -11.79
N VAL A 87 -4.98 4.31 -11.48
CA VAL A 87 -5.11 3.59 -10.21
C VAL A 87 -3.97 2.58 -10.05
N SER A 88 -3.68 1.74 -11.05
CA SER A 88 -2.61 0.76 -10.99
C SER A 88 -1.24 1.41 -10.77
N ARG A 89 -0.89 2.39 -11.57
CA ARG A 89 0.41 3.09 -11.47
C ARG A 89 0.58 3.76 -10.12
N THR A 90 -0.44 4.49 -9.66
CA THR A 90 -0.40 5.15 -8.34
C THR A 90 -0.28 4.13 -7.21
N TYR A 91 -1.03 3.02 -7.28
CA TYR A 91 -0.92 1.94 -6.31
C TYR A 91 0.49 1.38 -6.23
N HIS A 92 1.08 1.02 -7.37
CA HIS A 92 2.43 0.46 -7.41
C HIS A 92 3.52 1.47 -7.03
N GLU A 93 3.37 2.74 -7.39
CA GLU A 93 4.27 3.81 -6.95
C GLU A 93 4.32 3.89 -5.42
N ILE A 94 3.15 3.93 -4.76
CA ILE A 94 3.05 4.00 -3.30
C ILE A 94 3.57 2.71 -2.66
N MET A 95 3.18 1.55 -3.17
CA MET A 95 3.61 0.26 -2.64
C MET A 95 5.13 0.09 -2.74
N ASN A 96 5.76 0.53 -3.83
CA ASN A 96 7.21 0.49 -4.01
C ASN A 96 7.94 1.52 -3.14
N ARG A 97 7.42 2.75 -3.04
CA ARG A 97 7.93 3.77 -2.12
C ARG A 97 7.97 3.26 -0.68
N ASN A 98 6.97 2.48 -0.30
CA ASN A 98 6.79 1.95 1.05
C ASN A 98 7.15 0.46 1.17
N ARG A 99 8.02 -0.04 0.27
CA ARG A 99 8.38 -1.46 0.15
C ARG A 99 8.80 -2.10 1.48
N LYS A 100 9.63 -1.41 2.28
CA LYS A 100 10.13 -1.93 3.55
C LYS A 100 9.01 -2.26 4.54
N ILE A 101 8.06 -1.35 4.73
CA ILE A 101 6.94 -1.58 5.64
C ILE A 101 6.01 -2.69 5.13
N ASN A 102 5.78 -2.76 3.82
CA ASN A 102 5.01 -3.83 3.20
C ASN A 102 5.69 -5.21 3.38
N MET A 103 7.02 -5.27 3.29
CA MET A 103 7.80 -6.48 3.57
C MET A 103 7.67 -6.95 5.02
N ILE A 104 7.75 -6.02 5.98
CA ILE A 104 7.54 -6.34 7.39
C ILE A 104 6.16 -6.94 7.59
N PHE A 105 5.13 -6.34 6.99
CA PHE A 105 3.78 -6.83 7.05
C PHE A 105 3.63 -8.26 6.49
N ILE A 106 4.16 -8.51 5.30
CA ILE A 106 4.08 -9.82 4.64
C ILE A 106 4.80 -10.90 5.44
N LYS A 107 5.97 -10.59 6.01
CA LYS A 107 6.79 -11.56 6.74
C LYS A 107 6.31 -11.84 8.17
N GLU A 108 5.79 -10.83 8.84
CA GLU A 108 5.56 -10.90 10.29
C GLU A 108 4.13 -10.60 10.73
N GLY A 109 3.26 -10.13 9.83
CA GLY A 109 1.91 -9.70 10.17
C GLY A 109 1.07 -10.75 10.89
N ASP A 110 1.21 -12.03 10.53
CA ASP A 110 0.50 -13.14 11.17
C ASP A 110 0.97 -13.41 12.62
N GLN A 111 2.15 -12.92 13.00
CA GLN A 111 2.73 -13.14 14.33
C GLN A 111 2.44 -11.98 15.31
N LEU A 112 1.83 -10.88 14.83
CA LEU A 112 1.56 -9.69 15.61
C LEU A 112 0.09 -9.65 16.04
N PRO A 113 -0.22 -9.76 17.35
CA PRO A 113 -1.61 -9.74 17.83
C PRO A 113 -2.35 -8.47 17.40
N GLY A 114 -3.54 -8.63 16.79
CA GLY A 114 -4.37 -7.51 16.32
C GLY A 114 -3.90 -6.82 15.03
N PHE A 115 -2.66 -7.02 14.61
CA PHE A 115 -2.10 -6.34 13.46
C PHE A 115 -2.75 -6.76 12.14
N LYS A 116 -3.19 -8.02 12.05
CA LYS A 116 -3.89 -8.55 10.87
C LYS A 116 -5.23 -7.85 10.60
N GLU A 117 -6.02 -7.57 11.65
CA GLU A 117 -7.27 -6.81 11.51
C GLU A 117 -7.00 -5.37 11.15
N TYR A 118 -6.04 -4.78 11.81
CA TYR A 118 -5.59 -3.43 11.54
C TYR A 118 -5.17 -3.23 10.07
N SER A 119 -4.37 -4.14 9.52
CA SER A 119 -3.86 -4.08 8.16
C SER A 119 -4.91 -4.26 7.06
N ARG A 120 -6.13 -4.70 7.39
CA ARG A 120 -7.25 -4.85 6.46
C ARG A 120 -7.89 -3.51 6.08
N THR A 121 -7.70 -2.48 6.89
CA THR A 121 -8.37 -1.17 6.71
C THR A 121 -8.08 -0.56 5.34
N ALA A 122 -6.82 -0.52 4.94
CA ALA A 122 -6.43 0.08 3.65
C ALA A 122 -6.97 -0.72 2.44
N PRO A 123 -6.81 -2.07 2.36
CA PRO A 123 -7.44 -2.85 1.28
C PRO A 123 -8.97 -2.74 1.23
N GLU A 124 -9.63 -2.70 2.38
CA GLU A 124 -11.09 -2.55 2.42
C GLU A 124 -11.57 -1.19 1.91
N GLN A 125 -10.81 -0.13 2.18
CA GLN A 125 -11.12 1.19 1.63
C GLN A 125 -10.92 1.26 0.12
N LEU A 126 -9.82 0.71 -0.40
CA LEU A 126 -9.58 0.64 -1.84
C LEU A 126 -10.67 -0.20 -2.53
N MET A 127 -11.07 -1.33 -1.92
CA MET A 127 -12.14 -2.16 -2.44
C MET A 127 -13.46 -1.40 -2.54
N ARG A 128 -13.80 -0.56 -1.54
CA ARG A 128 -15.00 0.30 -1.60
C ARG A 128 -14.91 1.29 -2.76
N HIS A 129 -13.82 2.06 -2.86
CA HIS A 129 -13.64 3.02 -3.95
C HIS A 129 -13.77 2.38 -5.33
N LEU A 130 -13.15 1.22 -5.54
CA LEU A 130 -13.25 0.49 -6.80
C LEU A 130 -14.66 -0.06 -7.04
N THR A 131 -15.33 -0.57 -6.01
CA THR A 131 -16.70 -1.07 -6.11
C THR A 131 -17.64 0.04 -6.54
N ASP A 132 -17.57 1.19 -5.87
CA ASP A 132 -18.41 2.36 -6.18
C ASP A 132 -18.11 2.85 -7.61
N TYR A 133 -16.84 2.94 -7.99
CA TYR A 133 -16.43 3.32 -9.34
C TYR A 133 -17.00 2.38 -10.42
N PHE A 134 -16.88 1.06 -10.26
CA PHE A 134 -17.41 0.11 -11.23
C PHE A 134 -18.95 0.12 -11.28
N GLN A 135 -19.60 0.35 -10.15
CA GLN A 135 -21.05 0.52 -10.10
C GLN A 135 -21.48 1.74 -10.90
N ASP A 136 -20.90 2.91 -10.62
CA ASP A 136 -21.21 4.16 -11.31
C ASP A 136 -20.95 4.08 -12.82
N MET A 137 -19.85 3.44 -13.22
CA MET A 137 -19.53 3.21 -14.65
C MET A 137 -20.58 2.30 -15.32
N THR A 138 -21.08 1.31 -14.61
CA THR A 138 -22.14 0.41 -15.12
C THR A 138 -23.46 1.17 -15.25
N GLU A 139 -23.84 1.98 -14.26
CA GLU A 139 -25.05 2.80 -14.28
C GLU A 139 -25.02 3.85 -15.41
N GLN A 140 -23.84 4.36 -15.74
CA GLN A 140 -23.61 5.25 -16.89
C GLN A 140 -23.63 4.53 -18.25
N GLY A 141 -23.79 3.21 -18.28
CA GLY A 141 -23.75 2.40 -19.52
C GLY A 141 -22.36 2.28 -20.15
N LYS A 142 -21.30 2.61 -19.44
CA LYS A 142 -19.90 2.53 -19.89
C LYS A 142 -19.28 1.15 -19.70
N LEU A 143 -19.89 0.32 -18.83
CA LEU A 143 -19.51 -1.06 -18.60
C LEU A 143 -20.67 -2.01 -18.89
N ILE A 144 -20.34 -3.22 -19.31
CA ILE A 144 -21.30 -4.31 -19.37
C ILE A 144 -21.80 -4.66 -17.95
N PRO A 145 -23.07 -5.08 -17.78
CA PRO A 145 -23.58 -5.50 -16.49
C PRO A 145 -22.73 -6.60 -15.86
N GLY A 146 -22.40 -6.43 -14.59
CA GLY A 146 -21.57 -7.36 -13.82
C GLY A 146 -21.71 -7.14 -12.32
N ASN A 147 -20.93 -7.86 -11.52
CA ASN A 147 -20.85 -7.62 -10.09
C ASN A 147 -19.68 -6.67 -9.78
N PRO A 148 -19.95 -5.40 -9.41
CA PRO A 148 -18.90 -4.40 -9.20
C PRO A 148 -17.87 -4.80 -8.12
N ARG A 149 -18.35 -5.49 -7.08
CA ARG A 149 -17.47 -5.97 -5.99
C ARG A 149 -16.51 -7.06 -6.47
N VAL A 150 -16.98 -7.98 -7.33
CA VAL A 150 -16.12 -9.01 -7.92
C VAL A 150 -15.08 -8.38 -8.84
N GLN A 151 -15.49 -7.42 -9.67
CA GLN A 151 -14.59 -6.66 -10.55
C GLN A 151 -13.52 -5.93 -9.74
N ALA A 152 -13.90 -5.28 -8.63
CA ALA A 152 -12.98 -4.62 -7.71
C ALA A 152 -11.96 -5.61 -7.11
N VAL A 153 -12.41 -6.75 -6.61
CA VAL A 153 -11.53 -7.79 -6.05
C VAL A 153 -10.57 -8.34 -7.11
N GLN A 154 -11.05 -8.63 -8.32
CA GLN A 154 -10.21 -9.12 -9.42
C GLN A 154 -9.10 -8.10 -9.74
N PHE A 155 -9.45 -6.83 -9.86
CA PHE A 155 -8.49 -5.77 -10.14
C PHE A 155 -7.46 -5.60 -9.00
N MET A 156 -7.91 -5.62 -7.75
CA MET A 156 -7.03 -5.54 -6.59
C MET A 156 -6.07 -6.72 -6.48
N VAL A 157 -6.58 -7.95 -6.63
CA VAL A 157 -5.75 -9.17 -6.53
C VAL A 157 -4.71 -9.21 -7.65
N MET A 158 -5.07 -8.79 -8.85
CA MET A 158 -4.14 -8.67 -9.98
C MET A 158 -2.98 -7.71 -9.65
N ASN A 159 -3.27 -6.52 -9.16
CA ASN A 159 -2.25 -5.53 -8.79
C ASN A 159 -1.41 -5.98 -7.59
N TYR A 160 -2.04 -6.57 -6.57
CA TYR A 160 -1.32 -7.10 -5.41
C TYR A 160 -0.41 -8.27 -5.78
N GLY A 161 -0.88 -9.19 -6.63
CA GLY A 161 -0.05 -10.28 -7.15
C GLY A 161 1.15 -9.79 -7.95
N ALA A 162 0.97 -8.77 -8.78
CA ALA A 162 2.07 -8.12 -9.49
C ALA A 162 3.07 -7.47 -8.53
N PHE A 163 2.60 -6.79 -7.49
CA PHE A 163 3.48 -6.22 -6.46
C PHE A 163 4.30 -7.31 -5.77
N LEU A 164 3.67 -8.42 -5.36
CA LEU A 164 4.38 -9.54 -4.71
C LEU A 164 5.45 -10.15 -5.62
N ASN A 165 5.14 -10.34 -6.91
CA ASN A 165 6.09 -10.88 -7.88
C ASN A 165 7.30 -9.97 -8.13
N HIS A 166 7.12 -8.64 -7.98
CA HIS A 166 8.19 -7.65 -8.15
C HIS A 166 8.79 -7.18 -6.81
N LEU A 167 8.38 -7.80 -5.70
CA LEU A 167 8.88 -7.44 -4.38
C LEU A 167 10.33 -7.87 -4.17
N ASP A 168 10.73 -8.96 -4.81
CA ASP A 168 12.09 -9.48 -4.79
C ASP A 168 12.52 -9.76 -6.24
N ASP A 169 13.53 -9.03 -6.72
CA ASP A 169 14.00 -9.15 -8.10
C ASP A 169 14.59 -10.54 -8.39
N GLU A 170 15.16 -11.21 -7.36
CA GLU A 170 15.67 -12.57 -7.48
C GLU A 170 14.53 -13.62 -7.54
N ALA A 171 13.39 -13.33 -6.92
CA ALA A 171 12.21 -14.19 -6.92
C ALA A 171 11.27 -13.94 -8.11
N ASN A 172 11.54 -12.92 -8.93
CA ASN A 172 10.74 -12.62 -10.11
C ASN A 172 10.91 -13.70 -11.19
N PHE A 173 9.97 -14.64 -11.23
CA PHE A 173 10.00 -15.77 -12.17
C PHE A 173 9.45 -15.43 -13.57
N THR A 174 8.86 -14.23 -13.77
CA THR A 174 8.11 -13.92 -14.99
C THR A 174 8.92 -13.20 -16.05
N SER A 175 10.03 -12.54 -15.69
CA SER A 175 10.81 -11.64 -16.55
C SER A 175 10.02 -10.52 -17.25
N VAL A 176 8.72 -10.36 -16.92
CA VAL A 176 7.86 -9.29 -17.42
C VAL A 176 8.04 -8.06 -16.53
N SER A 177 8.25 -6.91 -17.13
CA SER A 177 8.35 -5.66 -16.37
C SER A 177 7.01 -5.28 -15.75
N LEU A 178 7.05 -4.56 -14.62
CA LEU A 178 5.84 -4.11 -13.94
C LEU A 178 4.97 -3.21 -14.84
N GLU A 179 5.58 -2.32 -15.59
CA GLU A 179 4.85 -1.41 -16.50
C GLU A 179 4.19 -2.16 -17.66
N GLU A 180 4.88 -3.14 -18.23
CA GLU A 180 4.32 -4.02 -19.26
C GLU A 180 3.14 -4.83 -18.71
N PHE A 181 3.28 -5.38 -17.51
CA PHE A 181 2.20 -6.11 -16.83
C PHE A 181 0.99 -5.21 -16.60
N ILE A 182 1.18 -4.01 -16.02
CA ILE A 182 0.10 -3.05 -15.76
C ILE A 182 -0.63 -2.71 -17.05
N THR A 183 0.10 -2.33 -18.09
CA THR A 183 -0.48 -1.91 -19.37
C THR A 183 -1.30 -3.03 -20.02
N ALA A 184 -0.74 -4.23 -20.12
CA ALA A 184 -1.41 -5.38 -20.72
C ALA A 184 -2.64 -5.83 -19.91
N SER A 185 -2.53 -5.82 -18.59
CA SER A 185 -3.62 -6.22 -17.69
C SER A 185 -4.78 -5.23 -17.74
N VAL A 186 -4.52 -3.93 -17.69
CA VAL A 186 -5.55 -2.90 -17.81
C VAL A 186 -6.23 -2.95 -19.19
N GLN A 187 -5.47 -3.19 -20.25
CA GLN A 187 -6.04 -3.36 -21.58
C GLN A 187 -6.98 -4.59 -21.65
N THR A 188 -6.58 -5.69 -21.01
CA THR A 188 -7.42 -6.90 -20.94
C THR A 188 -8.70 -6.62 -20.15
N PHE A 189 -8.60 -5.97 -19.00
CA PHE A 189 -9.76 -5.57 -18.19
C PHE A 189 -10.71 -4.65 -18.98
N THR A 190 -10.16 -3.64 -19.65
CA THR A 190 -10.95 -2.70 -20.44
C THR A 190 -11.72 -3.43 -21.53
N ARG A 191 -11.06 -4.29 -22.31
CA ARG A 191 -11.72 -5.06 -23.38
C ARG A 191 -12.80 -6.02 -22.87
N ALA A 192 -12.61 -6.60 -21.67
CA ALA A 192 -13.55 -7.54 -21.09
C ALA A 192 -14.81 -6.88 -20.52
N PHE A 193 -14.73 -5.63 -20.11
CA PHE A 193 -15.82 -4.94 -19.42
C PHE A 193 -16.46 -3.79 -20.20
N THR A 194 -15.88 -3.37 -21.31
CA THR A 194 -16.50 -2.36 -22.19
C THR A 194 -17.49 -3.02 -23.13
N PRO A 195 -18.68 -2.39 -23.39
CA PRO A 195 -19.70 -2.92 -24.32
C PRO A 195 -19.17 -3.14 -25.74
#